data_a37f6e06c5895bac698a334e65bc1d9e
#
_entry.id   a37f6e06c5895bac698a334e65bc1d9e
#
_cell.length_a   1.000
_cell.length_b   1.000
_cell.length_c   1.000
_cell.angle_alpha   90.00
_cell.angle_beta   90.00
_cell.angle_gamma   90.00
#
_symmetry.space_group_name_H-M   'P 1'
#
loop_
_entity.id
_entity.type
_entity.pdbx_description
1 polymer ?
#
loop_
_entity_poly.entity_id
_entity_poly.type
_entity_poly.pdbx_seq_one_letter_code
_entity_poly.pdbx_strand_id
1 'polypeptide(L)'
;MIKLNSVTIAHKSGKLLLNDISFLLEKGRCIGLTGESGAGKSTILKAILGLLGTGISITKGNIIVDNKDIDKLKEKEKRLLRGKTLGFIPQNPMTAFDDRLTIGKQMLETFKIHGITENAKELAINSLEQVGLDDARRVFESCSGQLSGGMLQRVCVALHLVLKPKYIIADEPTAALDDENKILLISLLKKTLDNSSILIVTHDPEVLKMLCDEVIVIENGEITECTTQLFENPKTPWSKKFVIASKFGKEQNFTWTEL
;
A
#
# COMPACT_ATOMS: atom_id res chain seq x y z
N MET A 1 2.02 -16.30 -0.24
CA MET A 1 3.17 -15.48 -0.67
C MET A 1 2.81 -14.66 -1.90
N ILE A 2 3.41 -13.47 -2.05
CA ILE A 2 3.48 -12.74 -3.32
C ILE A 2 4.90 -12.90 -3.84
N LYS A 3 5.06 -13.35 -5.08
CA LYS A 3 6.37 -13.57 -5.69
C LYS A 3 6.42 -12.94 -7.08
N LEU A 4 7.41 -12.11 -7.32
CA LEU A 4 7.76 -11.60 -8.62
C LEU A 4 8.99 -12.37 -9.12
N ASN A 5 8.94 -12.89 -10.33
CA ASN A 5 10.02 -13.65 -10.95
C ASN A 5 10.45 -12.96 -12.24
N SER A 6 11.57 -12.25 -12.21
CA SER A 6 12.17 -11.55 -13.37
C SER A 6 11.15 -10.74 -14.18
N VAL A 7 10.34 -9.94 -13.48
CA VAL A 7 9.22 -9.21 -14.07
C VAL A 7 9.73 -8.00 -14.83
N THR A 8 9.42 -7.95 -16.13
CA THR A 8 9.65 -6.79 -16.97
C THR A 8 8.30 -6.23 -17.44
N ILE A 9 8.09 -4.94 -17.26
CA ILE A 9 6.85 -4.25 -17.66
C ILE A 9 7.18 -3.12 -18.62
N ALA A 10 6.47 -3.08 -19.75
CA ALA A 10 6.63 -2.06 -20.75
C ALA A 10 5.29 -1.48 -21.23
N HIS A 11 5.33 -0.27 -21.74
CA HIS A 11 4.24 0.33 -22.48
C HIS A 11 4.31 -0.09 -23.96
N LYS A 12 3.18 -0.17 -24.64
CA LYS A 12 3.08 -0.53 -26.09
C LYS A 12 3.93 0.32 -27.03
N SER A 13 4.35 1.51 -26.60
CA SER A 13 5.30 2.34 -27.35
C SER A 13 6.74 1.88 -27.29
N GLY A 14 7.05 0.78 -26.58
CA GLY A 14 8.40 0.28 -26.33
C GLY A 14 9.07 0.88 -25.09
N LYS A 15 8.46 1.88 -24.40
CA LYS A 15 9.03 2.44 -23.17
C LYS A 15 9.02 1.39 -22.08
N LEU A 16 10.21 1.07 -21.56
CA LEU A 16 10.41 0.21 -20.40
C LEU A 16 10.03 0.97 -19.12
N LEU A 17 9.22 0.34 -18.28
CA LEU A 17 8.79 0.89 -16.98
C LEU A 17 9.46 0.17 -15.82
N LEU A 18 9.62 -1.15 -15.93
CA LEU A 18 10.30 -2.01 -14.96
C LEU A 18 11.12 -3.05 -15.70
N ASN A 19 12.30 -3.35 -15.19
CA ASN A 19 13.21 -4.33 -15.78
C ASN A 19 13.70 -5.34 -14.73
N ASP A 20 13.45 -6.61 -14.98
CA ASP A 20 13.95 -7.76 -14.19
C ASP A 20 13.69 -7.68 -12.68
N ILE A 21 12.49 -7.27 -12.29
CA ILE A 21 12.10 -7.15 -10.89
C ILE A 21 11.84 -8.53 -10.29
N SER A 22 12.58 -8.87 -9.24
CA SER A 22 12.42 -10.14 -8.51
C SER A 22 12.46 -9.94 -7.01
N PHE A 23 11.38 -10.32 -6.30
CA PHE A 23 11.35 -10.38 -4.84
C PHE A 23 10.23 -11.28 -4.34
N LEU A 24 10.26 -11.62 -3.05
CA LEU A 24 9.31 -12.48 -2.38
C LEU A 24 8.78 -11.82 -1.11
N LEU A 25 7.47 -11.58 -1.05
CA LEU A 25 6.78 -11.20 0.19
C LEU A 25 6.22 -12.47 0.85
N GLU A 26 6.83 -12.85 1.95
CA GLU A 26 6.40 -13.99 2.76
C GLU A 26 5.23 -13.61 3.69
N LYS A 27 4.60 -14.63 4.28
CA LYS A 27 3.49 -14.43 5.22
C LYS A 27 3.97 -13.74 6.49
N GLY A 28 3.19 -12.73 6.96
CA GLY A 28 3.46 -12.00 8.20
C GLY A 28 4.63 -11.01 8.10
N ARG A 29 5.14 -10.76 6.89
CA ARG A 29 6.25 -9.81 6.65
C ARG A 29 5.75 -8.50 6.06
N CYS A 30 6.51 -7.45 6.32
CA CYS A 30 6.35 -6.15 5.71
C CYS A 30 7.57 -5.79 4.85
N ILE A 31 7.34 -5.56 3.55
CA ILE A 31 8.38 -5.06 2.64
C ILE A 31 8.06 -3.61 2.29
N GLY A 32 9.05 -2.72 2.47
CA GLY A 32 9.02 -1.34 2.02
C GLY A 32 9.63 -1.21 0.62
N LEU A 33 8.92 -0.58 -0.31
CA LEU A 33 9.46 -0.14 -1.59
C LEU A 33 9.75 1.35 -1.53
N THR A 34 10.99 1.73 -1.76
CA THR A 34 11.42 3.14 -1.82
C THR A 34 12.29 3.39 -3.06
N GLY A 35 12.74 4.61 -3.28
CA GLY A 35 13.54 4.97 -4.46
C GLY A 35 13.02 6.22 -5.14
N GLU A 36 13.62 6.63 -6.24
CA GLU A 36 13.31 7.87 -6.95
C GLU A 36 11.83 8.00 -7.36
N SER A 37 11.36 9.25 -7.46
CA SER A 37 10.03 9.51 -8.03
C SER A 37 10.00 9.06 -9.49
N GLY A 38 8.93 8.36 -9.87
CA GLY A 38 8.83 7.82 -11.23
C GLY A 38 9.60 6.52 -11.50
N ALA A 39 10.33 5.97 -10.53
CA ALA A 39 11.11 4.73 -10.70
C ALA A 39 10.27 3.44 -10.90
N GLY A 40 8.93 3.54 -10.91
CA GLY A 40 8.06 2.39 -11.19
C GLY A 40 7.43 1.71 -9.96
N LYS A 41 7.62 2.25 -8.75
CA LYS A 41 7.08 1.66 -7.50
C LYS A 41 5.57 1.41 -7.55
N SER A 42 4.77 2.42 -7.87
CA SER A 42 3.30 2.26 -8.02
C SER A 42 2.92 1.35 -9.21
N THR A 43 3.80 1.19 -10.21
CA THR A 43 3.61 0.22 -11.30
C THR A 43 3.71 -1.21 -10.77
N ILE A 44 4.63 -1.50 -9.85
CA ILE A 44 4.73 -2.79 -9.16
C ILE A 44 3.42 -3.09 -8.41
N LEU A 45 2.91 -2.12 -7.61
CA LEU A 45 1.66 -2.31 -6.88
C LEU A 45 0.48 -2.58 -7.83
N LYS A 46 0.35 -1.78 -8.90
CA LYS A 46 -0.71 -1.98 -9.91
C LYS A 46 -0.60 -3.32 -10.63
N ALA A 47 0.61 -3.79 -10.90
CA ALA A 47 0.83 -5.10 -11.52
C ALA A 47 0.37 -6.24 -10.59
N ILE A 48 0.72 -6.20 -9.29
CA ILE A 48 0.28 -7.18 -8.29
C ILE A 48 -1.26 -7.18 -8.15
N LEU A 49 -1.89 -5.99 -8.18
CA LEU A 49 -3.35 -5.83 -8.12
C LEU A 49 -4.06 -6.24 -9.43
N GLY A 50 -3.30 -6.49 -10.52
CA GLY A 50 -3.86 -6.72 -11.86
C GLY A 50 -4.56 -5.48 -12.41
N LEU A 51 -4.05 -4.28 -12.11
CA LEU A 51 -4.61 -2.97 -12.48
C LEU A 51 -3.65 -2.15 -13.36
N LEU A 52 -2.85 -2.82 -14.19
CA LEU A 52 -2.01 -2.12 -15.17
C LEU A 52 -2.87 -1.30 -16.12
N GLY A 53 -2.42 -0.07 -16.41
CA GLY A 53 -3.12 0.85 -17.29
C GLY A 53 -3.14 0.38 -18.75
N THR A 54 -3.99 1.02 -19.54
CA THR A 54 -4.12 0.72 -20.99
C THR A 54 -2.77 0.86 -21.70
N GLY A 55 -2.40 -0.18 -22.44
CA GLY A 55 -1.13 -0.23 -23.19
C GLY A 55 0.10 -0.57 -22.34
N ILE A 56 -0.06 -0.91 -21.06
CA ILE A 56 1.01 -1.39 -20.20
C ILE A 56 0.80 -2.88 -19.93
N SER A 57 1.83 -3.69 -20.09
CA SER A 57 1.76 -5.15 -19.88
C SER A 57 3.06 -5.71 -19.33
N ILE A 58 2.95 -6.88 -18.71
CA ILE A 58 4.09 -7.72 -18.35
C ILE A 58 4.61 -8.34 -19.66
N THR A 59 5.87 -8.06 -20.02
CA THR A 59 6.49 -8.56 -21.25
C THR A 59 7.42 -9.75 -20.99
N LYS A 60 7.93 -9.89 -19.75
CA LYS A 60 8.73 -11.03 -19.29
C LYS A 60 8.43 -11.33 -17.83
N GLY A 61 8.72 -12.55 -17.42
CA GLY A 61 8.51 -13.00 -16.05
C GLY A 61 7.05 -13.25 -15.70
N ASN A 62 6.76 -13.34 -14.41
CA ASN A 62 5.40 -13.52 -13.91
C ASN A 62 5.25 -13.06 -12.47
N ILE A 63 4.01 -12.75 -12.08
CA ILE A 63 3.63 -12.36 -10.72
C ILE A 63 2.71 -13.44 -10.15
N ILE A 64 3.14 -14.09 -9.09
CA ILE A 64 2.38 -15.11 -8.39
C ILE A 64 1.81 -14.54 -7.10
N VAL A 65 0.51 -14.60 -6.93
CA VAL A 65 -0.19 -14.24 -5.69
C VAL A 65 -0.97 -15.48 -5.22
N ASP A 66 -0.65 -15.97 -4.05
CA ASP A 66 -1.32 -17.13 -3.44
C ASP A 66 -1.40 -18.34 -4.43
N ASN A 67 -0.29 -18.65 -5.07
CA ASN A 67 -0.11 -19.69 -6.10
C ASN A 67 -0.85 -19.46 -7.42
N LYS A 68 -1.36 -18.26 -7.67
CA LYS A 68 -2.02 -17.87 -8.93
C LYS A 68 -1.19 -16.86 -9.69
N ASP A 69 -0.98 -17.10 -10.97
CA ASP A 69 -0.32 -16.18 -11.89
C ASP A 69 -1.32 -15.07 -12.29
N ILE A 70 -1.06 -13.85 -11.83
CA ILE A 70 -1.99 -12.71 -11.99
C ILE A 70 -2.25 -12.37 -13.45
N ASP A 71 -1.24 -12.49 -14.30
CA ASP A 71 -1.37 -12.11 -15.71
C ASP A 71 -2.29 -13.08 -16.48
N LYS A 72 -2.33 -14.34 -16.06
CA LYS A 72 -3.17 -15.40 -16.65
C LYS A 72 -4.61 -15.39 -16.17
N LEU A 73 -4.94 -14.64 -15.11
CA LEU A 73 -6.28 -14.59 -14.57
C LEU A 73 -7.20 -13.74 -15.44
N LYS A 74 -8.46 -14.19 -15.60
CA LYS A 74 -9.53 -13.39 -16.17
C LYS A 74 -9.94 -12.26 -15.22
N GLU A 75 -10.50 -11.18 -15.74
CA GLU A 75 -10.88 -10.03 -14.91
C GLU A 75 -11.81 -10.38 -13.73
N LYS A 76 -12.74 -11.31 -13.92
CA LYS A 76 -13.60 -11.82 -12.85
C LYS A 76 -12.79 -12.45 -11.69
N GLU A 77 -11.74 -13.18 -12.02
CA GLU A 77 -10.87 -13.84 -11.02
C GLU A 77 -9.98 -12.82 -10.30
N LYS A 78 -9.45 -11.82 -11.05
CA LYS A 78 -8.72 -10.68 -10.46
C LYS A 78 -9.59 -9.90 -9.48
N ARG A 79 -10.87 -9.66 -9.83
CA ARG A 79 -11.82 -9.00 -8.93
C ARG A 79 -12.06 -9.79 -7.63
N LEU A 80 -12.14 -11.11 -7.70
CA LEU A 80 -12.29 -11.96 -6.52
C LEU A 80 -11.05 -11.96 -5.61
N LEU A 81 -9.87 -11.74 -6.17
CA LEU A 81 -8.64 -11.60 -5.37
C LEU A 81 -8.61 -10.26 -4.62
N ARG A 82 -9.08 -9.17 -5.27
CA ARG A 82 -9.12 -7.85 -4.65
C ARG A 82 -10.16 -7.83 -3.52
N GLY A 83 -9.76 -7.34 -2.36
CA GLY A 83 -10.54 -7.28 -1.12
C GLY A 83 -10.42 -8.52 -0.24
N LYS A 84 -10.48 -9.75 -0.77
CA LYS A 84 -10.39 -10.99 0.02
C LYS A 84 -8.94 -11.46 0.22
N THR A 85 -8.13 -11.38 -0.83
CA THR A 85 -6.72 -11.81 -0.79
C THR A 85 -5.79 -10.59 -0.79
N LEU A 86 -6.08 -9.61 -1.62
CA LEU A 86 -5.34 -8.36 -1.78
C LEU A 86 -6.20 -7.19 -1.28
N GLY A 87 -5.84 -6.57 -0.17
CA GLY A 87 -6.35 -5.27 0.26
C GLY A 87 -5.51 -4.16 -0.38
N PHE A 88 -6.11 -2.99 -0.62
CA PHE A 88 -5.41 -1.84 -1.18
C PHE A 88 -5.68 -0.58 -0.36
N ILE A 89 -4.61 0.11 0.04
CA ILE A 89 -4.65 1.41 0.69
C ILE A 89 -4.01 2.42 -0.27
N PRO A 90 -4.81 3.32 -0.87
CA PRO A 90 -4.32 4.28 -1.87
C PRO A 90 -3.62 5.47 -1.23
N GLN A 91 -2.78 6.14 -2.00
CA GLN A 91 -2.13 7.40 -1.62
C GLN A 91 -3.16 8.52 -1.37
N ASN A 92 -4.18 8.62 -2.22
CA ASN A 92 -5.28 9.57 -2.03
C ASN A 92 -6.56 8.82 -1.67
N PRO A 93 -6.93 8.78 -0.38
CA PRO A 93 -8.11 8.06 0.06
C PRO A 93 -9.43 8.65 -0.46
N MET A 94 -9.46 9.94 -0.85
CA MET A 94 -10.65 10.58 -1.44
C MET A 94 -11.09 9.86 -2.72
N THR A 95 -10.15 9.29 -3.49
CA THR A 95 -10.47 8.58 -4.73
C THR A 95 -11.00 7.16 -4.51
N ALA A 96 -10.96 6.66 -3.28
CA ALA A 96 -11.42 5.31 -2.94
C ALA A 96 -12.92 5.25 -2.64
N PHE A 97 -13.56 6.40 -2.41
CA PHE A 97 -14.95 6.48 -2.00
C PHE A 97 -15.79 7.28 -2.99
N ASP A 98 -17.05 6.86 -3.17
CA ASP A 98 -18.08 7.63 -3.88
C ASP A 98 -18.63 8.71 -2.93
N ASP A 99 -18.50 9.97 -3.30
CA ASP A 99 -18.91 11.14 -2.50
C ASP A 99 -20.43 11.29 -2.36
N ARG A 100 -21.22 10.56 -3.14
CA ARG A 100 -22.68 10.52 -3.10
C ARG A 100 -23.23 9.51 -2.09
N LEU A 101 -22.37 8.62 -1.57
CA LEU A 101 -22.74 7.57 -0.64
C LEU A 101 -22.07 7.79 0.70
N THR A 102 -22.79 7.45 1.78
CA THR A 102 -22.18 7.47 3.11
C THR A 102 -21.10 6.39 3.23
N ILE A 103 -20.10 6.63 4.09
CA ILE A 103 -19.05 5.67 4.41
C ILE A 103 -19.64 4.33 4.84
N GLY A 104 -20.63 4.37 5.73
CA GLY A 104 -21.29 3.17 6.21
C GLY A 104 -21.93 2.35 5.10
N LYS A 105 -22.61 3.00 4.13
CA LYS A 105 -23.19 2.29 3.00
C LYS A 105 -22.12 1.58 2.17
N GLN A 106 -21.01 2.26 1.89
CA GLN A 106 -19.91 1.69 1.10
C GLN A 106 -19.21 0.55 1.84
N MET A 107 -19.02 0.68 3.17
CA MET A 107 -18.49 -0.40 4.01
C MET A 107 -19.41 -1.62 3.97
N LEU A 108 -20.73 -1.44 4.17
CA LEU A 108 -21.70 -2.53 4.18
C LEU A 108 -21.81 -3.23 2.82
N GLU A 109 -21.77 -2.48 1.71
CA GLU A 109 -21.73 -3.05 0.36
C GLU A 109 -20.45 -3.89 0.16
N THR A 110 -19.31 -3.40 0.62
CA THR A 110 -18.05 -4.14 0.58
C THR A 110 -18.12 -5.41 1.42
N PHE A 111 -18.64 -5.33 2.64
CA PHE A 111 -18.81 -6.50 3.52
C PHE A 111 -19.71 -7.55 2.90
N LYS A 112 -20.85 -7.12 2.34
CA LYS A 112 -21.80 -8.00 1.64
C LYS A 112 -21.15 -8.77 0.48
N ILE A 113 -20.35 -8.09 -0.35
CA ILE A 113 -19.61 -8.72 -1.46
C ILE A 113 -18.65 -9.81 -0.93
N HIS A 114 -18.11 -9.63 0.27
CA HIS A 114 -17.20 -10.58 0.92
C HIS A 114 -17.89 -11.59 1.84
N GLY A 115 -19.23 -11.64 1.84
CA GLY A 115 -20.01 -12.60 2.60
C GLY A 115 -20.16 -12.27 4.08
N ILE A 116 -19.85 -11.03 4.50
CA ILE A 116 -20.03 -10.54 5.87
C ILE A 116 -21.39 -9.83 5.92
N THR A 117 -22.42 -10.51 6.43
CA THR A 117 -23.79 -9.99 6.48
C THR A 117 -24.33 -9.87 7.90
N GLU A 118 -23.90 -10.77 8.80
CA GLU A 118 -24.31 -10.74 10.19
C GLU A 118 -23.60 -9.64 10.95
N ASN A 119 -24.32 -8.85 11.72
CA ASN A 119 -23.81 -7.76 12.54
C ASN A 119 -22.93 -6.76 11.76
N ALA A 120 -23.08 -6.67 10.43
CA ALA A 120 -22.19 -5.90 9.55
C ALA A 120 -22.11 -4.41 9.94
N LYS A 121 -23.23 -3.79 10.37
CA LYS A 121 -23.24 -2.40 10.82
C LYS A 121 -22.43 -2.21 12.11
N GLU A 122 -22.59 -3.12 13.05
CA GLU A 122 -21.86 -3.09 14.31
C GLU A 122 -20.36 -3.33 14.09
N LEU A 123 -20.00 -4.30 13.26
CA LEU A 123 -18.63 -4.54 12.85
C LEU A 123 -17.99 -3.29 12.19
N ALA A 124 -18.74 -2.61 11.32
CA ALA A 124 -18.25 -1.37 10.70
C ALA A 124 -17.98 -0.28 11.75
N ILE A 125 -18.93 0.00 12.64
CA ILE A 125 -18.79 1.02 13.68
C ILE A 125 -17.62 0.68 14.62
N ASN A 126 -17.53 -0.57 15.10
CA ASN A 126 -16.45 -1.00 15.97
C ASN A 126 -15.08 -0.91 15.27
N SER A 127 -15.01 -1.19 13.97
CA SER A 127 -13.74 -1.05 13.23
C SER A 127 -13.32 0.40 13.07
N LEU A 128 -14.27 1.34 12.93
CA LEU A 128 -14.01 2.78 12.90
C LEU A 128 -13.50 3.28 14.27
N GLU A 129 -14.07 2.79 15.37
CA GLU A 129 -13.57 3.07 16.73
C GLU A 129 -12.14 2.55 16.93
N GLN A 130 -11.86 1.32 16.49
CA GLN A 130 -10.52 0.70 16.59
C GLN A 130 -9.43 1.48 15.88
N VAL A 131 -9.75 2.24 14.85
CA VAL A 131 -8.80 3.10 14.14
C VAL A 131 -8.75 4.54 14.69
N GLY A 132 -9.32 4.77 15.88
CA GLY A 132 -9.28 6.07 16.56
C GLY A 132 -10.18 7.14 15.94
N LEU A 133 -11.32 6.74 15.40
CA LEU A 133 -12.36 7.68 14.97
C LEU A 133 -13.39 7.80 16.09
N ASP A 134 -13.23 8.81 16.97
CA ASP A 134 -13.97 8.95 18.22
C ASP A 134 -15.49 9.02 18.05
N ASP A 135 -15.97 9.64 16.97
CA ASP A 135 -17.39 9.65 16.61
C ASP A 135 -17.63 8.71 15.41
N ALA A 136 -17.41 7.42 15.63
CA ALA A 136 -17.55 6.38 14.59
C ALA A 136 -18.94 6.35 13.96
N ARG A 137 -20.01 6.63 14.73
CA ARG A 137 -21.39 6.68 14.22
C ARG A 137 -21.58 7.83 13.26
N ARG A 138 -21.09 9.02 13.59
CA ARG A 138 -21.09 10.17 12.69
C ARG A 138 -20.28 9.89 11.42
N VAL A 139 -19.08 9.33 11.56
CA VAL A 139 -18.25 8.94 10.40
C VAL A 139 -18.98 7.94 9.51
N PHE A 140 -19.63 6.94 10.10
CA PHE A 140 -20.43 5.95 9.38
C PHE A 140 -21.55 6.59 8.55
N GLU A 141 -22.18 7.65 9.06
CA GLU A 141 -23.29 8.37 8.42
C GLU A 141 -22.82 9.51 7.50
N SER A 142 -21.54 9.86 7.53
CA SER A 142 -20.96 10.93 6.70
C SER A 142 -20.63 10.43 5.28
N CYS A 143 -20.68 11.36 4.31
CA CYS A 143 -20.09 11.16 2.98
C CYS A 143 -18.59 11.51 3.02
N SER A 144 -17.81 11.01 2.04
CA SER A 144 -16.35 11.21 2.00
C SER A 144 -15.95 12.70 2.02
N GLY A 145 -16.68 13.56 1.31
CA GLY A 145 -16.42 15.00 1.28
C GLY A 145 -16.60 15.74 2.62
N GLN A 146 -17.17 15.09 3.64
CA GLN A 146 -17.36 15.64 4.99
C GLN A 146 -16.24 15.22 5.97
N LEU A 147 -15.29 14.42 5.50
CA LEU A 147 -14.21 13.85 6.30
C LEU A 147 -12.84 14.36 5.83
N SER A 148 -11.88 14.46 6.74
CA SER A 148 -10.51 14.79 6.38
C SER A 148 -9.83 13.59 5.66
N GLY A 149 -8.75 13.88 4.91
CA GLY A 149 -7.96 12.82 4.26
C GLY A 149 -7.44 11.79 5.27
N GLY A 150 -6.99 12.22 6.43
CA GLY A 150 -6.54 11.32 7.51
C GLY A 150 -7.66 10.46 8.09
N MET A 151 -8.89 10.99 8.20
CA MET A 151 -10.05 10.19 8.60
C MET A 151 -10.36 9.11 7.55
N LEU A 152 -10.38 9.47 6.26
CA LEU A 152 -10.63 8.53 5.18
C LEU A 152 -9.52 7.47 5.08
N GLN A 153 -8.27 7.83 5.35
CA GLN A 153 -7.16 6.87 5.41
C GLN A 153 -7.41 5.83 6.52
N ARG A 154 -7.86 6.28 7.68
CA ARG A 154 -8.24 5.39 8.78
C ARG A 154 -9.45 4.53 8.44
N VAL A 155 -10.43 5.05 7.71
CA VAL A 155 -11.55 4.24 7.18
C VAL A 155 -11.05 3.14 6.24
N CYS A 156 -10.07 3.42 5.36
CA CYS A 156 -9.45 2.38 4.54
C CYS A 156 -8.82 1.28 5.40
N VAL A 157 -8.13 1.63 6.49
CA VAL A 157 -7.57 0.62 7.41
C VAL A 157 -8.67 -0.14 8.15
N ALA A 158 -9.73 0.55 8.62
CA ALA A 158 -10.87 -0.08 9.29
C ALA A 158 -11.51 -1.18 8.43
N LEU A 159 -11.65 -0.95 7.11
CA LEU A 159 -12.11 -1.96 6.16
C LEU A 159 -11.20 -3.20 6.19
N HIS A 160 -9.88 -3.02 6.22
CA HIS A 160 -8.93 -4.14 6.22
C HIS A 160 -8.90 -4.90 7.55
N LEU A 161 -9.20 -4.23 8.69
CA LEU A 161 -9.34 -4.90 9.98
C LEU A 161 -10.52 -5.91 9.98
N VAL A 162 -11.60 -5.60 9.28
CA VAL A 162 -12.76 -6.49 9.15
C VAL A 162 -12.55 -7.54 8.06
N LEU A 163 -12.08 -7.13 6.87
CA LEU A 163 -11.90 -8.03 5.73
C LEU A 163 -10.74 -9.01 5.91
N LYS A 164 -9.73 -8.65 6.69
CA LYS A 164 -8.52 -9.43 6.99
C LYS A 164 -7.90 -10.04 5.73
N PRO A 165 -7.54 -9.22 4.71
CA PRO A 165 -6.93 -9.74 3.49
C PRO A 165 -5.58 -10.40 3.83
N LYS A 166 -5.17 -11.39 3.02
CA LYS A 166 -3.86 -12.03 3.22
C LYS A 166 -2.69 -11.08 3.00
N TYR A 167 -2.87 -10.10 2.11
CA TYR A 167 -1.85 -9.11 1.76
C TYR A 167 -2.48 -7.73 1.69
N ILE A 168 -1.82 -6.74 2.29
CA ILE A 168 -2.16 -5.32 2.18
C ILE A 168 -1.13 -4.66 1.28
N ILE A 169 -1.60 -4.05 0.20
CA ILE A 169 -0.81 -3.27 -0.74
C ILE A 169 -1.08 -1.81 -0.43
N ALA A 170 -0.08 -1.03 -0.05
CA ALA A 170 -0.24 0.36 0.35
C ALA A 170 0.65 1.28 -0.50
N ASP A 171 0.06 2.31 -1.07
CA ASP A 171 0.78 3.33 -1.87
C ASP A 171 0.80 4.64 -1.09
N GLU A 172 1.96 5.03 -0.55
CA GLU A 172 2.22 6.25 0.23
C GLU A 172 1.12 6.57 1.28
N PRO A 173 0.74 5.63 2.15
CA PRO A 173 -0.45 5.78 3.01
C PRO A 173 -0.32 6.87 4.08
N THR A 174 0.88 7.40 4.31
CA THR A 174 1.17 8.43 5.33
C THR A 174 1.46 9.81 4.75
N ALA A 175 1.52 9.97 3.42
CA ALA A 175 2.02 11.18 2.77
C ALA A 175 1.21 12.47 3.09
N ALA A 176 -0.07 12.34 3.44
CA ALA A 176 -0.94 13.48 3.74
C ALA A 176 -1.28 13.59 5.25
N LEU A 177 -0.54 12.90 6.13
CA LEU A 177 -0.80 12.87 7.56
C LEU A 177 0.24 13.71 8.31
N ASP A 178 -0.22 14.36 9.40
CA ASP A 178 0.66 14.89 10.43
C ASP A 178 1.34 13.76 11.23
N ASP A 179 2.34 14.10 12.03
CA ASP A 179 3.15 13.11 12.74
C ASP A 179 2.34 12.24 13.71
N GLU A 180 1.34 12.79 14.39
CA GLU A 180 0.48 12.06 15.34
C GLU A 180 -0.37 11.02 14.59
N ASN A 181 -1.07 11.43 13.54
CA ASN A 181 -1.88 10.54 12.71
C ASN A 181 -1.01 9.50 11.96
N LYS A 182 0.22 9.85 11.58
CA LYS A 182 1.20 8.93 11.00
C LYS A 182 1.56 7.80 11.96
N ILE A 183 1.97 8.14 13.20
CA ILE A 183 2.33 7.14 14.23
C ILE A 183 1.13 6.23 14.52
N LEU A 184 -0.07 6.80 14.63
CA LEU A 184 -1.28 6.03 14.80
C LEU A 184 -1.47 5.04 13.64
N LEU A 185 -1.37 5.50 12.38
CA LEU A 185 -1.54 4.65 11.21
C LEU A 185 -0.50 3.52 11.17
N ILE A 186 0.78 3.82 11.45
CA ILE A 186 1.84 2.80 11.53
C ILE A 186 1.48 1.73 12.58
N SER A 187 1.01 2.16 13.76
CA SER A 187 0.61 1.23 14.83
C SER A 187 -0.56 0.33 14.41
N LEU A 188 -1.52 0.88 13.68
CA LEU A 188 -2.67 0.14 13.14
C LEU A 188 -2.23 -0.87 12.06
N LEU A 189 -1.38 -0.45 11.13
CA LEU A 189 -0.82 -1.35 10.11
C LEU A 189 0.00 -2.47 10.75
N LYS A 190 0.78 -2.17 11.79
CA LYS A 190 1.55 -3.17 12.53
C LYS A 190 0.66 -4.24 13.15
N LYS A 191 -0.49 -3.86 13.72
CA LYS A 191 -1.48 -4.82 14.24
C LYS A 191 -2.07 -5.74 13.15
N THR A 192 -2.09 -5.30 11.89
CA THR A 192 -2.60 -6.15 10.81
C THR A 192 -1.62 -7.25 10.43
N LEU A 193 -0.31 -7.13 10.75
CA LEU A 193 0.72 -8.12 10.41
C LEU A 193 0.49 -9.50 11.08
N ASP A 194 -0.28 -9.57 12.15
CA ASP A 194 -0.67 -10.84 12.78
C ASP A 194 -1.46 -11.74 11.81
N ASN A 195 -2.20 -11.13 10.88
CA ASN A 195 -3.08 -11.83 9.94
C ASN A 195 -2.74 -11.59 8.47
N SER A 196 -2.00 -10.53 8.17
CA SER A 196 -1.70 -10.06 6.81
C SER A 196 -0.20 -9.91 6.60
N SER A 197 0.24 -9.83 5.35
CA SER A 197 1.57 -9.35 4.98
C SER A 197 1.41 -8.00 4.28
N ILE A 198 2.39 -7.12 4.38
CA ILE A 198 2.28 -5.74 3.86
C ILE A 198 3.35 -5.50 2.80
N LEU A 199 2.94 -4.97 1.65
CA LEU A 199 3.84 -4.34 0.68
C LEU A 199 3.50 -2.85 0.65
N ILE A 200 4.41 -2.00 1.09
CA ILE A 200 4.19 -0.57 1.22
C ILE A 200 5.18 0.22 0.37
N VAL A 201 4.66 1.12 -0.46
CA VAL A 201 5.48 2.16 -1.09
C VAL A 201 5.51 3.35 -0.17
N THR A 202 6.69 3.83 0.16
CA THR A 202 6.84 5.06 0.95
C THR A 202 8.21 5.69 0.79
N HIS A 203 8.24 7.02 0.94
CA HIS A 203 9.47 7.82 1.10
C HIS A 203 9.69 8.25 2.56
N ASP A 204 8.82 7.84 3.48
CA ASP A 204 8.93 8.19 4.89
C ASP A 204 9.89 7.25 5.62
N PRO A 205 11.04 7.76 6.13
CA PRO A 205 12.01 6.94 6.84
C PRO A 205 11.46 6.31 8.14
N GLU A 206 10.50 6.97 8.79
CA GLU A 206 9.90 6.46 10.04
C GLU A 206 9.03 5.23 9.75
N VAL A 207 8.23 5.28 8.68
CA VAL A 207 7.45 4.12 8.22
C VAL A 207 8.37 2.94 7.92
N LEU A 208 9.44 3.17 7.14
CA LEU A 208 10.39 2.11 6.80
C LEU A 208 11.05 1.51 8.06
N LYS A 209 11.48 2.35 9.01
CA LYS A 209 12.12 1.88 10.26
C LYS A 209 11.17 1.16 11.21
N MET A 210 9.93 1.64 11.33
CA MET A 210 9.00 1.15 12.34
C MET A 210 8.18 -0.07 11.88
N LEU A 211 7.94 -0.20 10.58
CA LEU A 211 7.01 -1.17 10.03
C LEU A 211 7.68 -2.26 9.19
N CYS A 212 8.74 -1.93 8.43
CA CYS A 212 9.27 -2.83 7.41
C CYS A 212 10.36 -3.75 7.94
N ASP A 213 10.25 -5.05 7.65
CA ASP A 213 11.29 -6.05 7.91
C ASP A 213 12.43 -5.94 6.89
N GLU A 214 12.10 -5.54 5.67
CA GLU A 214 13.02 -5.44 4.54
C GLU A 214 12.65 -4.24 3.68
N VAL A 215 13.65 -3.57 3.11
CA VAL A 215 13.46 -2.45 2.21
C VAL A 215 14.09 -2.74 0.86
N ILE A 216 13.33 -2.51 -0.20
CA ILE A 216 13.77 -2.62 -1.60
C ILE A 216 13.84 -1.22 -2.19
N VAL A 217 15.00 -0.86 -2.71
CA VAL A 217 15.25 0.41 -3.39
C VAL A 217 15.09 0.20 -4.89
N ILE A 218 14.25 1.03 -5.52
CA ILE A 218 14.00 1.00 -6.97
C ILE A 218 14.54 2.28 -7.60
N GLU A 219 15.45 2.12 -8.55
CA GLU A 219 16.00 3.21 -9.36
C GLU A 219 15.89 2.84 -10.85
N ASN A 220 15.42 3.75 -11.69
CA ASN A 220 15.30 3.55 -13.13
C ASN A 220 14.56 2.25 -13.55
N GLY A 221 13.60 1.81 -12.76
CA GLY A 221 12.82 0.60 -13.04
C GLY A 221 13.51 -0.71 -12.66
N GLU A 222 14.61 -0.68 -11.92
CA GLU A 222 15.37 -1.85 -11.45
C GLU A 222 15.51 -1.85 -9.93
N ILE A 223 15.69 -3.03 -9.33
CA ILE A 223 16.06 -3.16 -7.92
C ILE A 223 17.56 -2.91 -7.81
N THR A 224 17.94 -1.83 -7.12
CA THR A 224 19.36 -1.49 -6.90
C THR A 224 19.84 -1.94 -5.52
N GLU A 225 18.93 -2.08 -4.55
CA GLU A 225 19.25 -2.56 -3.22
C GLU A 225 18.05 -3.31 -2.62
N CYS A 226 18.35 -4.41 -1.90
CA CYS A 226 17.39 -5.16 -1.10
C CYS A 226 18.06 -5.46 0.24
N THR A 227 17.53 -4.93 1.34
CA THR A 227 18.24 -4.96 2.63
C THR A 227 17.31 -4.84 3.83
N THR A 228 17.70 -5.48 4.93
CA THR A 228 17.10 -5.32 6.26
C THR A 228 17.78 -4.21 7.07
N GLN A 229 18.86 -3.61 6.55
CA GLN A 229 19.75 -2.67 7.24
C GLN A 229 19.96 -1.37 6.44
N LEU A 230 18.91 -0.85 5.80
CA LEU A 230 19.00 0.34 4.96
C LEU A 230 19.60 1.55 5.70
N PHE A 231 19.23 1.74 6.95
CA PHE A 231 19.63 2.91 7.74
C PHE A 231 21.00 2.77 8.38
N GLU A 232 21.49 1.55 8.58
CA GLU A 232 22.79 1.23 9.16
C GLU A 232 23.88 1.10 8.08
N ASN A 233 23.54 0.48 6.95
CA ASN A 233 24.50 0.16 5.89
C ASN A 233 23.92 0.38 4.47
N PRO A 234 23.58 1.64 4.09
CA PRO A 234 23.08 1.97 2.75
C PRO A 234 24.18 1.74 1.70
N LYS A 235 23.85 1.04 0.62
CA LYS A 235 24.85 0.64 -0.40
C LYS A 235 24.89 1.56 -1.60
N THR A 236 23.72 1.96 -2.13
CA THR A 236 23.65 2.78 -3.34
C THR A 236 23.88 4.27 -3.06
N PRO A 237 24.24 5.07 -4.07
CA PRO A 237 24.31 6.53 -3.91
C PRO A 237 22.98 7.12 -3.44
N TRP A 238 21.86 6.63 -3.98
CA TRP A 238 20.52 7.09 -3.60
C TRP A 238 20.22 6.75 -2.14
N SER A 239 20.44 5.50 -1.72
CA SER A 239 20.15 5.07 -0.34
C SER A 239 21.00 5.82 0.69
N LYS A 240 22.28 6.13 0.36
CA LYS A 240 23.14 6.96 1.21
C LYS A 240 22.58 8.36 1.39
N LYS A 241 22.18 9.02 0.29
CA LYS A 241 21.54 10.35 0.34
C LYS A 241 20.23 10.30 1.13
N PHE A 242 19.38 9.31 0.88
CA PHE A 242 18.13 9.12 1.60
C PHE A 242 18.34 9.00 3.12
N VAL A 243 19.29 8.18 3.55
CA VAL A 243 19.61 7.99 4.98
C VAL A 243 20.19 9.26 5.60
N ILE A 244 21.05 9.98 4.89
CA ILE A 244 21.57 11.27 5.35
C ILE A 244 20.43 12.27 5.53
N ALA A 245 19.58 12.45 4.52
CA ALA A 245 18.43 13.36 4.58
C ALA A 245 17.46 13.00 5.73
N SER A 246 17.27 11.71 5.99
CA SER A 246 16.42 11.23 7.11
C SER A 246 16.93 11.61 8.50
N LYS A 247 18.23 11.87 8.65
CA LYS A 247 18.84 12.31 9.92
C LYS A 247 18.69 13.82 10.12
N PHE A 248 18.80 14.59 9.04
CA PHE A 248 18.73 16.05 9.06
C PHE A 248 17.31 16.60 8.99
N GLY A 249 16.34 15.86 8.42
CA GLY A 249 14.96 16.31 8.24
C GLY A 249 14.17 16.56 9.53
N LYS A 250 14.72 16.19 10.70
CA LYS A 250 14.18 16.57 12.03
C LYS A 250 14.65 17.95 12.51
N GLU A 251 15.67 18.55 11.86
CA GLU A 251 16.27 19.80 12.34
C GLU A 251 16.03 21.01 11.42
N GLN A 252 15.73 20.82 10.13
CA GLN A 252 15.43 21.94 9.20
C GLN A 252 14.56 21.46 8.02
N ASN A 253 13.77 22.38 7.44
CA ASN A 253 13.01 22.19 6.19
C ASN A 253 13.96 21.96 4.99
N PHE A 254 14.48 20.75 4.85
CA PHE A 254 15.40 20.39 3.77
C PHE A 254 14.59 20.04 2.51
N THR A 255 14.82 20.76 1.43
CA THR A 255 14.27 20.40 0.11
C THR A 255 15.27 19.49 -0.63
N TRP A 256 14.76 18.43 -1.24
CA TRP A 256 15.51 17.39 -1.97
C TRP A 256 16.40 17.91 -3.13
N THR A 257 16.30 19.20 -3.43
CA THR A 257 17.03 19.89 -4.53
C THR A 257 18.44 20.33 -4.14
N GLU A 258 18.87 20.18 -2.88
CA GLU A 258 20.15 20.72 -2.39
C GLU A 258 21.24 19.65 -2.12
N LEU A 259 21.00 18.38 -2.54
CA LEU A 259 21.96 17.27 -2.51
C LEU A 259 22.22 16.74 -3.92
#